data_344148a6199162dd1d682e4b2082a97d
#
_entry.id   344148a6199162dd1d682e4b2082a97d
#
_cell.length_a   1.000
_cell.length_b   1.000
_cell.length_c   1.000
_cell.angle_alpha   90.00
_cell.angle_beta   90.00
_cell.angle_gamma   90.00
#
_symmetry.space_group_name_H-M   'P 1'
#
loop_
_entity.id
_entity.type
_entity.pdbx_description
1 polymer ?
#
loop_
_entity_poly.entity_id
_entity_poly.type
_entity_poly.pdbx_seq_one_letter_code
_entity_poly.pdbx_strand_id
1 'polypeptide(L)'
;MSSVYDTPDPTPADGGPALFRLVRFWSRRWSGRVFDEHATPPADTGRIQHIQVLEAVAAALRIREEATVTDIATQLGIDHSGASRMVRDATTAGHLTRATSPQDRRRVILEPTESGEHLLATAHAWQRDCFDRLTATWPADDRHRFATYLQRLADETAT
;
A
#
# COMPACT_ATOMS: atom_id res chain seq x y z
N MET A 1 -16.49 -41.27 38.41
CA MET A 1 -16.78 -41.15 36.97
C MET A 1 -16.62 -39.70 36.62
N SER A 2 -15.38 -39.34 36.23
CA SER A 2 -15.06 -37.94 35.82
C SER A 2 -15.28 -37.84 34.32
N SER A 3 -16.27 -37.08 33.94
CA SER A 3 -16.51 -36.70 32.53
C SER A 3 -15.47 -35.63 32.15
N VAL A 4 -14.47 -36.04 31.41
CA VAL A 4 -13.54 -35.12 30.74
C VAL A 4 -14.36 -34.47 29.59
N TYR A 5 -14.73 -33.22 29.75
CA TYR A 5 -15.23 -32.40 28.63
C TYR A 5 -14.03 -32.20 27.69
N ASP A 6 -14.06 -32.99 26.64
CA ASP A 6 -13.20 -32.82 25.47
C ASP A 6 -13.63 -31.46 24.81
N THR A 7 -12.88 -30.41 25.13
CA THR A 7 -13.05 -29.11 24.45
C THR A 7 -12.49 -29.31 23.05
N PRO A 8 -13.28 -29.20 21.99
CA PRO A 8 -12.78 -29.36 20.63
C PRO A 8 -11.65 -28.37 20.41
N ASP A 9 -10.50 -28.90 19.97
CA ASP A 9 -9.34 -28.12 19.59
C ASP A 9 -9.78 -27.02 18.62
N PRO A 10 -9.50 -25.73 18.86
CA PRO A 10 -9.97 -24.67 17.99
C PRO A 10 -9.42 -24.93 16.60
N THR A 11 -10.32 -25.08 15.63
CA THR A 11 -9.97 -25.22 14.23
C THR A 11 -8.92 -24.17 13.89
N PRO A 12 -7.74 -24.56 13.38
CA PRO A 12 -6.68 -23.60 13.10
C PRO A 12 -7.21 -22.50 12.20
N ALA A 13 -6.93 -21.25 12.56
CA ALA A 13 -7.39 -20.10 11.82
C ALA A 13 -6.89 -20.20 10.36
N ASP A 14 -7.82 -20.25 9.41
CA ASP A 14 -7.50 -20.34 7.99
C ASP A 14 -7.16 -18.95 7.44
N GLY A 15 -5.87 -18.61 7.44
CA GLY A 15 -5.36 -17.32 7.00
C GLY A 15 -5.54 -17.07 5.50
N GLY A 16 -5.52 -18.11 4.66
CA GLY A 16 -5.64 -17.97 3.21
C GLY A 16 -6.97 -17.33 2.78
N PRO A 17 -8.13 -17.98 3.03
CA PRO A 17 -9.44 -17.40 2.71
C PRO A 17 -9.67 -16.06 3.39
N ALA A 18 -9.16 -15.83 4.60
CA ALA A 18 -9.28 -14.56 5.30
C ALA A 18 -8.54 -13.44 4.55
N LEU A 19 -7.30 -13.68 4.13
CA LEU A 19 -6.50 -12.75 3.34
C LEU A 19 -7.21 -12.38 2.03
N PHE A 20 -7.64 -13.37 1.24
CA PHE A 20 -8.32 -13.12 -0.02
C PHE A 20 -9.70 -12.44 0.15
N ARG A 21 -10.38 -12.65 1.27
CA ARG A 21 -11.59 -11.90 1.62
C ARG A 21 -11.28 -10.43 1.89
N LEU A 22 -10.19 -10.12 2.60
CA LEU A 22 -9.72 -8.75 2.82
C LEU A 22 -9.33 -8.07 1.51
N VAL A 23 -8.57 -8.74 0.65
CA VAL A 23 -8.20 -8.20 -0.68
C VAL A 23 -9.45 -7.87 -1.49
N ARG A 24 -10.45 -8.78 -1.55
CA ARG A 24 -11.71 -8.50 -2.26
C ARG A 24 -12.52 -7.36 -1.62
N PHE A 25 -12.51 -7.26 -0.30
CA PHE A 25 -13.18 -6.19 0.41
C PHE A 25 -12.58 -4.83 0.04
N TRP A 26 -11.26 -4.69 0.08
CA TRP A 26 -10.56 -3.45 -0.19
C TRP A 26 -10.58 -3.09 -1.68
N SER A 27 -10.37 -4.05 -2.59
CA SER A 27 -10.38 -3.80 -4.04
C SER A 27 -11.70 -3.21 -4.55
N ARG A 28 -12.83 -3.60 -3.95
CA ARG A 28 -14.14 -3.05 -4.29
C ARG A 28 -14.40 -1.68 -3.68
N ARG A 29 -13.84 -1.40 -2.53
CA ARG A 29 -14.06 -0.16 -1.79
C ARG A 29 -13.06 0.94 -2.14
N TRP A 30 -11.89 0.54 -2.60
CA TRP A 30 -10.90 1.47 -3.15
C TRP A 30 -11.41 2.20 -4.42
N SER A 31 -12.35 1.60 -5.13
CA SER A 31 -12.96 2.17 -6.36
C SER A 31 -14.10 3.17 -6.12
N GLY A 32 -14.40 3.53 -4.91
CA GLY A 32 -15.37 4.58 -4.61
C GLY A 32 -16.40 4.21 -3.56
N ARG A 33 -16.33 4.72 -2.36
CA ARG A 33 -17.38 4.99 -1.37
C ARG A 33 -17.12 4.64 0.09
N VAL A 34 -15.93 4.20 0.51
CA VAL A 34 -15.72 3.85 1.93
C VAL A 34 -15.16 4.99 2.75
N PHE A 35 -14.97 6.13 2.14
CA PHE A 35 -14.29 7.26 2.76
C PHE A 35 -15.23 8.38 3.19
N ASP A 36 -16.54 8.15 3.12
CA ASP A 36 -17.52 9.12 3.57
C ASP A 36 -17.99 8.76 4.97
N GLU A 37 -17.44 9.41 5.96
CA GLU A 37 -18.19 9.95 7.09
C GLU A 37 -17.38 10.91 7.98
N HIS A 38 -16.05 10.89 8.06
CA HIS A 38 -15.31 11.88 8.88
C HIS A 38 -13.84 12.13 8.51
N ALA A 39 -13.33 11.60 7.43
CA ALA A 39 -11.99 11.94 6.93
C ALA A 39 -12.10 12.25 5.43
N THR A 40 -11.71 13.44 5.03
CA THR A 40 -11.66 13.84 3.62
C THR A 40 -10.72 12.92 2.86
N PRO A 41 -11.22 11.94 2.10
CA PRO A 41 -10.35 11.18 1.23
C PRO A 41 -10.05 12.02 0.01
N PRO A 42 -8.98 11.74 -0.67
CA PRO A 42 -8.82 12.23 -2.01
C PRO A 42 -9.90 11.57 -2.89
N ALA A 43 -11.01 12.27 -3.08
CA ALA A 43 -12.22 11.79 -3.76
C ALA A 43 -12.05 11.68 -5.28
N ASP A 44 -10.81 11.60 -5.78
CA ASP A 44 -10.50 11.54 -7.20
C ASP A 44 -9.75 10.24 -7.49
N THR A 45 -10.28 9.46 -8.43
CA THR A 45 -9.64 8.22 -8.93
C THR A 45 -8.18 8.47 -9.37
N GLY A 46 -7.90 9.65 -9.91
CA GLY A 46 -6.55 10.09 -10.26
C GLY A 46 -5.63 10.15 -9.04
N ARG A 47 -6.09 10.66 -7.93
CA ARG A 47 -5.30 10.74 -6.68
C ARG A 47 -4.92 9.38 -6.11
N ILE A 48 -5.80 8.39 -6.22
CA ILE A 48 -5.50 7.01 -5.81
C ILE A 48 -4.36 6.44 -6.66
N GLN A 49 -4.41 6.65 -7.96
CA GLN A 49 -3.34 6.22 -8.86
C GLN A 49 -2.01 6.93 -8.56
N HIS A 50 -2.04 8.21 -8.22
CA HIS A 50 -0.85 8.95 -7.81
C HIS A 50 -0.26 8.38 -6.51
N ILE A 51 -1.09 8.05 -5.51
CA ILE A 51 -0.64 7.39 -4.28
C ILE A 51 0.00 6.03 -4.60
N GLN A 52 -0.60 5.21 -5.45
CA GLN A 52 -0.03 3.92 -5.85
C GLN A 52 1.36 4.08 -6.51
N VAL A 53 1.52 5.07 -7.38
CA VAL A 53 2.81 5.36 -8.00
C VAL A 53 3.83 5.84 -6.96
N LEU A 54 3.45 6.73 -6.05
CA LEU A 54 4.32 7.21 -4.98
C LEU A 54 4.75 6.09 -4.03
N GLU A 55 3.83 5.18 -3.68
CA GLU A 55 4.15 3.97 -2.89
C GLU A 55 5.16 3.08 -3.64
N ALA A 56 4.96 2.88 -4.94
CA ALA A 56 5.87 2.08 -5.76
C ALA A 56 7.26 2.74 -5.87
N VAL A 57 7.34 4.06 -6.00
CA VAL A 57 8.61 4.82 -5.96
C VAL A 57 9.28 4.65 -4.60
N ALA A 58 8.54 4.83 -3.51
CA ALA A 58 9.08 4.66 -2.16
C ALA A 58 9.57 3.22 -1.90
N ALA A 59 8.86 2.22 -2.42
CA ALA A 59 9.27 0.82 -2.35
C ALA A 59 10.55 0.55 -3.14
N ALA A 60 10.66 1.08 -4.36
CA ALA A 60 11.87 0.96 -5.18
C ALA A 60 13.08 1.60 -4.51
N LEU A 61 12.91 2.80 -3.93
CA LEU A 61 13.97 3.53 -3.24
C LEU A 61 14.44 2.86 -1.93
N ARG A 62 13.61 2.01 -1.29
CA ARG A 62 14.05 1.19 -0.14
C ARG A 62 15.02 0.07 -0.54
N ILE A 63 14.92 -0.41 -1.76
CA ILE A 63 15.71 -1.55 -2.27
C ILE A 63 16.90 -1.06 -3.11
N ARG A 64 16.73 0.07 -3.78
CA ARG A 64 17.68 0.65 -4.74
C ARG A 64 17.87 2.13 -4.45
N GLU A 65 18.98 2.70 -4.92
CA GLU A 65 19.24 4.14 -4.79
C GLU A 65 18.40 4.99 -5.76
N GLU A 66 17.84 4.38 -6.81
CA GLU A 66 17.10 5.05 -7.86
C GLU A 66 15.81 4.30 -8.19
N ALA A 67 14.75 5.05 -8.52
CA ALA A 67 13.48 4.50 -8.99
C ALA A 67 13.26 4.87 -10.47
N THR A 68 12.84 3.90 -11.28
CA THR A 68 12.54 4.09 -12.71
C THR A 68 11.12 3.65 -13.04
N VAL A 69 10.62 3.99 -14.25
CA VAL A 69 9.30 3.51 -14.72
C VAL A 69 9.22 1.98 -14.73
N THR A 70 10.33 1.31 -15.02
CA THR A 70 10.39 -0.17 -15.00
C THR A 70 10.21 -0.72 -13.59
N ASP A 71 10.80 -0.08 -12.59
CA ASP A 71 10.60 -0.47 -11.19
C ASP A 71 9.14 -0.28 -10.77
N ILE A 72 8.50 0.81 -11.21
CA ILE A 72 7.08 1.05 -10.95
C ILE A 72 6.20 -0.01 -11.60
N ALA A 73 6.48 -0.36 -12.88
CA ALA A 73 5.75 -1.42 -13.58
C ALA A 73 5.83 -2.76 -12.81
N THR A 74 7.02 -3.11 -12.34
CA THR A 74 7.26 -4.33 -11.54
C THR A 74 6.50 -4.28 -10.21
N GLN A 75 6.62 -3.18 -9.46
CA GLN A 75 5.97 -3.02 -8.16
C GLN A 75 4.44 -3.07 -8.24
N LEU A 76 3.87 -2.48 -9.30
CA LEU A 76 2.42 -2.45 -9.50
C LEU A 76 1.87 -3.68 -10.23
N GLY A 77 2.73 -4.55 -10.75
CA GLY A 77 2.32 -5.73 -11.53
C GLY A 77 1.60 -5.37 -12.82
N ILE A 78 1.99 -4.28 -13.49
CA ILE A 78 1.39 -3.78 -14.74
C ILE A 78 2.43 -3.69 -15.85
N ASP A 79 1.96 -3.53 -17.09
CA ASP A 79 2.85 -3.31 -18.22
C ASP A 79 3.53 -1.93 -18.17
N HIS A 80 4.68 -1.82 -18.86
CA HIS A 80 5.48 -0.59 -18.90
C HIS A 80 4.69 0.62 -19.44
N SER A 81 3.78 0.40 -20.40
CA SER A 81 2.96 1.47 -20.98
C SER A 81 1.96 2.02 -19.96
N GLY A 82 1.34 1.12 -19.17
CA GLY A 82 0.47 1.47 -18.06
C GLY A 82 1.21 2.28 -16.99
N ALA A 83 2.36 1.77 -16.54
CA ALA A 83 3.21 2.48 -15.58
C ALA A 83 3.65 3.86 -16.10
N SER A 84 4.06 3.94 -17.36
CA SER A 84 4.46 5.20 -17.99
C SER A 84 3.35 6.24 -18.04
N ARG A 85 2.09 5.82 -18.26
CA ARG A 85 0.92 6.72 -18.22
C ARG A 85 0.67 7.22 -16.80
N MET A 86 0.63 6.32 -15.81
CA MET A 86 0.41 6.68 -14.41
C MET A 86 1.50 7.62 -13.89
N VAL A 87 2.76 7.36 -14.21
CA VAL A 87 3.88 8.25 -13.87
C VAL A 87 3.76 9.62 -14.54
N ARG A 88 3.34 9.68 -15.80
CA ARG A 88 3.10 10.95 -16.50
C ARG A 88 1.99 11.75 -15.81
N ASP A 89 0.89 11.11 -15.46
CA ASP A 89 -0.23 11.74 -14.79
C ASP A 89 0.16 12.29 -13.42
N ALA A 90 0.91 11.51 -12.61
CA ALA A 90 1.44 11.95 -11.34
C ALA A 90 2.46 13.11 -11.49
N THR A 91 3.28 13.10 -12.55
CA THR A 91 4.22 14.19 -12.86
C THR A 91 3.46 15.46 -13.30
N THR A 92 2.44 15.33 -14.12
CA THR A 92 1.59 16.45 -14.54
C THR A 92 0.84 17.07 -13.37
N ALA A 93 0.42 16.26 -12.42
CA ALA A 93 -0.20 16.72 -11.18
C ALA A 93 0.80 17.33 -10.16
N GLY A 94 2.09 17.31 -10.46
CA GLY A 94 3.13 17.89 -9.62
C GLY A 94 3.55 17.03 -8.41
N HIS A 95 3.20 15.75 -8.38
CA HIS A 95 3.55 14.84 -7.29
C HIS A 95 4.88 14.10 -7.51
N LEU A 96 5.33 14.02 -8.76
CA LEU A 96 6.61 13.45 -9.16
C LEU A 96 7.38 14.41 -10.05
N THR A 97 8.69 14.29 -10.01
CA THR A 97 9.59 14.88 -11.01
C THR A 97 10.42 13.80 -11.67
N ARG A 98 10.94 14.13 -12.85
CA ARG A 98 11.88 13.29 -13.59
C ARG A 98 13.24 13.94 -13.58
N ALA A 99 14.24 13.20 -13.18
CA ALA A 99 15.63 13.64 -13.19
C ALA A 99 16.49 12.70 -14.04
N THR A 100 17.66 13.16 -14.42
CA THR A 100 18.67 12.29 -15.05
C THR A 100 19.47 11.62 -13.94
N SER A 101 19.69 10.30 -14.04
CA SER A 101 20.51 9.58 -13.09
C SER A 101 21.92 10.18 -13.02
N PRO A 102 22.44 10.46 -11.82
CA PRO A 102 23.84 10.84 -11.66
C PRO A 102 24.82 9.71 -12.00
N GLN A 103 24.36 8.46 -11.96
CA GLN A 103 25.16 7.28 -12.25
C GLN A 103 25.18 6.93 -13.75
N ASP A 104 24.06 7.18 -14.46
CA ASP A 104 23.96 6.94 -15.91
C ASP A 104 23.08 8.01 -16.57
N ARG A 105 23.72 8.91 -17.33
CA ARG A 105 23.04 10.02 -18.04
C ARG A 105 21.98 9.58 -19.06
N ARG A 106 21.91 8.31 -19.40
CA ARG A 106 20.89 7.75 -20.30
C ARG A 106 19.62 7.32 -19.53
N ARG A 107 19.70 7.30 -18.21
CA ARG A 107 18.64 6.83 -17.33
C ARG A 107 17.83 8.00 -16.78
N VAL A 108 16.53 7.89 -16.87
CA VAL A 108 15.59 8.81 -16.21
C VAL A 108 15.12 8.15 -14.93
N ILE A 109 15.29 8.87 -13.84
CA ILE A 109 14.85 8.49 -12.51
C ILE A 109 13.63 9.32 -12.08
N LEU A 110 12.90 8.78 -11.12
CA LEU A 110 11.68 9.37 -10.58
C LEU A 110 11.92 9.76 -9.13
N GLU A 111 11.56 10.99 -8.81
CA GLU A 111 11.70 11.53 -7.45
C GLU A 111 10.36 12.13 -7.01
N PRO A 112 9.89 11.83 -5.79
CA PRO A 112 8.74 12.54 -5.22
C PRO A 112 9.04 14.02 -5.07
N THR A 113 8.05 14.87 -5.34
CA THR A 113 8.11 16.28 -4.98
C THR A 113 7.65 16.46 -3.53
N GLU A 114 7.84 17.63 -2.95
CA GLU A 114 7.27 17.98 -1.64
C GLU A 114 5.75 17.75 -1.60
N SER A 115 5.03 18.10 -2.67
CA SER A 115 3.60 17.82 -2.81
C SER A 115 3.30 16.32 -2.85
N GLY A 116 4.16 15.52 -3.51
CA GLY A 116 4.04 14.06 -3.54
C GLY A 116 4.29 13.44 -2.17
N GLU A 117 5.33 13.88 -1.48
CA GLU A 117 5.63 13.41 -0.11
C GLU A 117 4.49 13.75 0.86
N HIS A 118 3.92 14.95 0.76
CA HIS A 118 2.77 15.33 1.56
C HIS A 118 1.54 14.48 1.27
N LEU A 119 1.26 14.20 -0.01
CA LEU A 119 0.17 13.32 -0.42
C LEU A 119 0.34 11.91 0.15
N LEU A 120 1.54 11.35 0.06
CA LEU A 120 1.87 10.02 0.57
C LEU A 120 1.75 9.97 2.10
N ALA A 121 2.28 10.97 2.80
CA ALA A 121 2.17 11.09 4.26
C ALA A 121 0.71 11.15 4.73
N THR A 122 -0.13 11.89 4.01
CA THR A 122 -1.57 11.99 4.27
C THR A 122 -2.26 10.64 4.06
N ALA A 123 -1.92 9.91 2.99
CA ALA A 123 -2.44 8.57 2.73
C ALA A 123 -2.04 7.59 3.85
N HIS A 124 -0.79 7.62 4.27
CA HIS A 124 -0.30 6.77 5.37
C HIS A 124 -0.98 7.10 6.72
N ALA A 125 -1.21 8.37 7.01
CA ALA A 125 -1.93 8.78 8.22
C ALA A 125 -3.35 8.20 8.23
N TRP A 126 -4.05 8.31 7.10
CA TRP A 126 -5.38 7.73 6.95
C TRP A 126 -5.38 6.20 7.04
N GLN A 127 -4.41 5.52 6.43
CA GLN A 127 -4.26 4.06 6.51
C GLN A 127 -4.05 3.60 7.96
N ARG A 128 -3.22 4.31 8.73
CA ARG A 128 -3.01 4.03 10.16
C ARG A 128 -4.31 4.18 10.95
N ASP A 129 -5.03 5.25 10.71
CA ASP A 129 -6.30 5.52 11.37
C ASP A 129 -7.37 4.45 11.03
N CYS A 130 -7.40 3.97 9.78
CA CYS A 130 -8.22 2.82 9.40
C CYS A 130 -7.85 1.55 10.16
N PHE A 131 -6.55 1.25 10.26
CA PHE A 131 -6.06 0.10 11.00
C PHE A 131 -6.46 0.18 12.47
N ASP A 132 -6.28 1.35 13.09
CA ASP A 132 -6.62 1.58 14.49
C ASP A 132 -8.11 1.40 14.75
N ARG A 133 -8.97 1.91 13.88
CA ARG A 133 -10.43 1.71 14.00
C ARG A 133 -10.83 0.26 13.84
N LEU A 134 -10.26 -0.46 12.87
CA LEU A 134 -10.60 -1.87 12.60
C LEU A 134 -10.14 -2.80 13.72
N THR A 135 -9.12 -2.42 14.46
CA THR A 135 -8.55 -3.21 15.55
C THR A 135 -8.82 -2.62 16.94
N ALA A 136 -9.72 -1.63 17.04
CA ALA A 136 -9.94 -0.87 18.28
C ALA A 136 -10.35 -1.74 19.48
N THR A 137 -11.03 -2.86 19.23
CA THR A 137 -11.48 -3.80 20.28
C THR A 137 -10.46 -4.89 20.59
N TRP A 138 -9.34 -4.93 19.89
CA TRP A 138 -8.34 -5.97 20.09
C TRP A 138 -7.38 -5.62 21.24
N PRO A 139 -6.86 -6.61 21.96
CA PRO A 139 -5.77 -6.39 22.92
C PRO A 139 -4.57 -5.71 22.24
N ALA A 140 -3.88 -4.85 22.98
CA ALA A 140 -2.74 -4.09 22.45
C ALA A 140 -1.64 -4.99 21.86
N ASP A 141 -1.33 -6.09 22.54
CA ASP A 141 -0.32 -7.06 22.08
C ASP A 141 -0.72 -7.74 20.77
N ASP A 142 -1.99 -8.07 20.59
CA ASP A 142 -2.49 -8.69 19.36
C ASP A 142 -2.44 -7.70 18.20
N ARG A 143 -2.78 -6.42 18.46
CA ARG A 143 -2.66 -5.35 17.45
C ARG A 143 -1.21 -5.18 17.00
N HIS A 144 -0.28 -5.15 17.95
CA HIS A 144 1.15 -5.03 17.65
C HIS A 144 1.68 -6.22 16.85
N ARG A 145 1.37 -7.45 17.27
CA ARG A 145 1.75 -8.67 16.55
C ARG A 145 1.17 -8.71 15.15
N PHE A 146 -0.09 -8.35 15.01
CA PHE A 146 -0.76 -8.32 13.71
C PHE A 146 -0.13 -7.28 12.78
N ALA A 147 0.17 -6.06 13.25
CA ALA A 147 0.88 -5.06 12.47
C ALA A 147 2.25 -5.57 12.01
N THR A 148 3.00 -6.25 12.89
CA THR A 148 4.30 -6.85 12.56
C THR A 148 4.17 -7.94 11.48
N TYR A 149 3.17 -8.81 11.57
CA TYR A 149 2.94 -9.86 10.58
C TYR A 149 2.47 -9.29 9.23
N LEU A 150 1.64 -8.26 9.24
CA LEU A 150 1.25 -7.56 8.01
C LEU A 150 2.45 -6.92 7.32
N GLN A 151 3.33 -6.26 8.08
CA GLN A 151 4.57 -5.69 7.53
C GLN A 151 5.44 -6.76 6.91
N ARG A 152 5.68 -7.85 7.62
CA ARG A 152 6.46 -8.99 7.11
C ARG A 152 5.85 -9.55 5.83
N LEU A 153 4.53 -9.76 5.79
CA LEU A 153 3.84 -10.26 4.61
C LEU A 153 3.98 -9.30 3.42
N ALA A 154 3.86 -7.99 3.67
CA ALA A 154 4.06 -6.97 2.64
C ALA A 154 5.49 -6.99 2.09
N ASP A 155 6.49 -7.12 2.95
CA ASP A 155 7.91 -7.17 2.55
C ASP A 155 8.21 -8.45 1.72
N GLU A 156 7.64 -9.60 2.09
CA GLU A 156 7.79 -10.87 1.37
C GLU A 156 7.10 -10.84 -0.02
N THR A 157 6.06 -10.02 -0.21
CA THR A 157 5.37 -9.88 -1.52
C THR A 157 6.01 -8.84 -2.43
N ALA A 158 6.91 -8.00 -1.93
CA ALA A 158 7.59 -6.95 -2.69
C ALA A 158 8.85 -7.45 -3.44
N THR A 159 9.20 -8.74 -3.31
CA THR A 159 10.37 -9.38 -3.92
C THR A 159 10.03 -10.00 -5.26
#